data_9a74da2d66476005dda93c4e8c6bc8c2
#
_entry.id   9a74da2d66476005dda93c4e8c6bc8c2
#
_cell.length_a   1.000
_cell.length_b   1.000
_cell.length_c   1.000
_cell.angle_alpha   90.00
_cell.angle_beta   90.00
_cell.angle_gamma   90.00
#
_symmetry.space_group_name_H-M   'P 1'
#
loop_
_entity.id
_entity.type
_entity.pdbx_description
1 polymer ?
#
loop_
_entity_poly.entity_id
_entity_poly.type
_entity_poly.pdbx_seq_one_letter_code
_entity_poly.pdbx_strand_id
1 'polypeptide(L)'
;SDENFFMRYNVFNRIKDYLYKYTNYYQKPLFVASSGFAGRQMWMKKTLASDFLSIPSVEIDWTKKERLIGFEYGVFVDDTIFTSPDYSMNHGDKNYRSNNIKKYVGNLQSFFDLIEKKMNLKIIVAASGKYIYDKNPYNREIIYQKTAELIQHANVIIGHNSSALNQAIVNKKPTLMIFDSTIKKEKKMKIHYVSKYLNIRPLNIENYSEKELDENLNNINDTDSVIKKYFLENIEKDSALTSYEIIAKKINTIEFR
;
A
#
# COMPACT_ATOMS: atom_id res chain seq x y z
N SER A 1 -19.07 9.45 -13.23
CA SER A 1 -17.74 10.06 -13.24
C SER A 1 -17.18 10.05 -11.83
N ASP A 2 -16.18 9.17 -11.62
CA ASP A 2 -15.66 8.81 -10.29
C ASP A 2 -14.71 9.84 -9.68
N GLU A 3 -14.46 10.95 -10.35
CA GLU A 3 -13.68 12.08 -9.81
C GLU A 3 -14.36 12.79 -8.63
N ASN A 4 -15.67 12.61 -8.48
CA ASN A 4 -16.45 13.28 -7.43
C ASN A 4 -16.37 12.62 -6.05
N PHE A 5 -15.76 11.45 -5.87
CA PHE A 5 -15.79 10.79 -4.57
C PHE A 5 -14.73 11.33 -3.59
N PHE A 6 -13.52 11.62 -4.06
CA PHE A 6 -12.57 12.37 -3.23
C PHE A 6 -12.99 13.83 -3.01
N MET A 7 -13.89 14.34 -3.83
CA MET A 7 -14.49 15.67 -3.63
C MET A 7 -15.68 15.68 -2.65
N ARG A 8 -16.28 14.53 -2.34
CA ARG A 8 -17.29 14.40 -1.27
C ARG A 8 -16.67 14.12 0.10
N TYR A 9 -15.52 14.66 0.38
CA TYR A 9 -15.26 15.06 1.75
C TYR A 9 -16.43 15.99 2.12
N ASN A 10 -17.24 15.51 3.08
CA ASN A 10 -18.41 16.20 3.57
C ASN A 10 -18.10 17.71 3.65
N VAL A 11 -18.97 18.57 3.12
CA VAL A 11 -18.81 20.04 3.13
C VAL A 11 -18.38 20.52 4.53
N PHE A 12 -18.87 19.84 5.57
CA PHE A 12 -18.50 20.05 6.97
C PHE A 12 -16.99 19.80 7.24
N ASN A 13 -16.40 18.76 6.68
CA ASN A 13 -14.96 18.50 6.85
C ASN A 13 -14.12 19.52 6.07
N ARG A 14 -14.62 20.02 4.93
CA ARG A 14 -13.97 21.10 4.18
C ARG A 14 -14.00 22.42 4.93
N ILE A 15 -15.16 22.76 5.52
CA ILE A 15 -15.29 23.95 6.37
C ILE A 15 -14.39 23.81 7.61
N LYS A 16 -14.38 22.65 8.23
CA LYS A 16 -13.52 22.33 9.37
C LYS A 16 -12.03 22.44 8.99
N ASP A 17 -11.59 21.81 7.89
CA ASP A 17 -10.20 21.91 7.41
C ASP A 17 -9.84 23.34 7.04
N TYR A 18 -10.78 24.10 6.46
CA TYR A 18 -10.61 25.52 6.16
C TYR A 18 -10.47 26.36 7.44
N LEU A 19 -11.38 26.18 8.39
CA LEU A 19 -11.32 26.88 9.68
C LEU A 19 -10.05 26.51 10.46
N TYR A 20 -9.65 25.25 10.50
CA TYR A 20 -8.40 24.85 11.12
C TYR A 20 -7.17 25.42 10.43
N LYS A 21 -7.23 25.63 9.13
CA LYS A 21 -6.13 26.24 8.36
C LYS A 21 -5.94 27.71 8.68
N TYR A 22 -7.01 28.45 8.97
CA TYR A 22 -6.98 29.90 9.12
C TYR A 22 -7.21 30.42 10.56
N THR A 23 -7.71 29.56 11.44
CA THR A 23 -7.68 29.89 12.87
C THR A 23 -6.33 29.43 13.42
N ASN A 24 -5.58 30.28 14.08
CA ASN A 24 -4.26 30.00 14.68
C ASN A 24 -4.26 28.85 15.71
N TYR A 25 -5.17 27.91 15.62
CA TYR A 25 -5.34 26.78 16.52
C TYR A 25 -4.24 25.73 16.36
N TYR A 26 -3.60 25.66 15.18
CA TYR A 26 -2.41 24.82 14.96
C TYR A 26 -1.20 25.70 14.71
N GLN A 27 -0.13 25.45 15.44
CA GLN A 27 1.16 26.05 15.10
C GLN A 27 1.50 25.68 13.67
N LYS A 28 1.88 26.68 12.89
CA LYS A 28 2.33 26.50 11.52
C LYS A 28 3.54 25.55 11.53
N PRO A 29 3.52 24.40 10.82
CA PRO A 29 4.67 23.53 10.79
C PRO A 29 5.85 24.24 10.13
N LEU A 30 7.05 24.05 10.68
CA LEU A 30 8.28 24.61 10.13
C LEU A 30 8.54 24.07 8.72
N PHE A 31 8.31 22.78 8.51
CA PHE A 31 8.34 22.14 7.20
C PHE A 31 7.45 20.90 7.20
N VAL A 32 7.14 20.39 6.03
CA VAL A 32 6.46 19.11 5.83
C VAL A 32 7.36 18.21 5.00
N ALA A 33 7.73 17.08 5.55
CA ALA A 33 8.40 16.01 4.81
C ALA A 33 7.35 15.09 4.16
N SER A 34 7.43 14.89 2.86
CA SER A 34 6.51 14.02 2.14
C SER A 34 7.19 13.27 1.01
N SER A 35 6.75 12.04 0.77
CA SER A 35 7.24 11.22 -0.33
C SER A 35 6.39 11.42 -1.59
N GLY A 36 7.07 11.54 -2.72
CA GLY A 36 6.47 11.62 -4.04
C GLY A 36 5.56 12.82 -4.28
N PHE A 37 5.20 12.98 -5.54
CA PHE A 37 4.35 14.09 -6.01
C PHE A 37 2.96 14.12 -5.33
N ALA A 38 2.33 12.96 -5.18
CA ALA A 38 0.98 12.90 -4.63
C ALA A 38 0.94 13.24 -3.14
N GLY A 39 1.92 12.79 -2.36
CA GLY A 39 2.06 13.17 -0.95
C GLY A 39 2.23 14.68 -0.82
N ARG A 40 3.13 15.27 -1.62
CA ARG A 40 3.34 16.72 -1.65
C ARG A 40 2.08 17.49 -2.00
N GLN A 41 1.37 17.12 -3.08
CA GLN A 41 0.12 17.78 -3.49
C GLN A 41 -0.97 17.71 -2.41
N MET A 42 -1.09 16.57 -1.74
CA MET A 42 -2.04 16.41 -0.64
C MET A 42 -1.73 17.36 0.52
N TRP A 43 -0.47 17.43 0.94
CA TRP A 43 -0.07 18.24 2.08
C TRP A 43 -0.04 19.73 1.77
N MET A 44 0.32 20.15 0.56
CA MET A 44 0.23 21.54 0.13
C MET A 44 -1.20 22.10 0.26
N LYS A 45 -2.21 21.25 0.04
CA LYS A 45 -3.62 21.64 0.21
C LYS A 45 -4.07 21.70 1.66
N LYS A 46 -3.42 20.94 2.56
CA LYS A 46 -3.87 20.76 3.95
C LYS A 46 -3.11 21.61 4.96
N THR A 47 -1.93 22.08 4.63
CA THR A 47 -1.06 22.77 5.59
C THR A 47 -0.66 24.16 5.09
N LEU A 48 -0.32 25.04 6.04
CA LEU A 48 0.30 26.34 5.78
C LEU A 48 1.83 26.28 5.87
N ALA A 49 2.42 25.09 5.75
CA ALA A 49 3.88 24.95 5.77
C ALA A 49 4.49 25.81 4.66
N SER A 50 5.53 26.55 5.00
CA SER A 50 6.29 27.37 4.06
C SER A 50 7.34 26.56 3.31
N ASP A 51 7.71 25.40 3.84
CA ASP A 51 8.79 24.58 3.31
C ASP A 51 8.35 23.12 3.18
N PHE A 52 8.72 22.48 2.07
CA PHE A 52 8.42 21.08 1.78
C PHE A 52 9.72 20.34 1.48
N LEU A 53 9.98 19.35 2.31
CA LEU A 53 11.12 18.45 2.15
C LEU A 53 10.68 17.21 1.38
N SER A 54 11.25 17.00 0.20
CA SER A 54 11.05 15.75 -0.54
C SER A 54 11.89 14.65 0.08
N ILE A 55 11.25 13.54 0.44
CA ILE A 55 11.91 12.35 1.00
C ILE A 55 11.47 11.11 0.23
N PRO A 56 12.27 10.03 0.20
CA PRO A 56 11.79 8.71 -0.25
C PRO A 56 10.60 8.28 0.60
N SER A 57 9.73 7.43 0.06
CA SER A 57 8.72 6.79 0.91
C SER A 57 9.43 6.00 2.02
N VAL A 58 9.00 6.18 3.26
CA VAL A 58 9.59 5.49 4.41
C VAL A 58 9.44 3.96 4.35
N GLU A 59 8.46 3.48 3.56
CA GLU A 59 8.26 2.06 3.30
C GLU A 59 9.24 1.50 2.26
N ILE A 60 9.98 2.37 1.55
CA ILE A 60 10.96 1.94 0.56
C ILE A 60 12.30 1.78 1.23
N ASP A 61 12.70 0.55 1.39
CA ASP A 61 14.02 0.19 1.86
C ASP A 61 14.85 -0.33 0.68
N TRP A 62 15.86 0.44 0.32
CA TRP A 62 16.78 0.12 -0.78
C TRP A 62 17.87 -0.88 -0.38
N THR A 63 17.96 -1.22 0.91
CA THR A 63 18.99 -2.17 1.36
C THR A 63 18.69 -3.55 0.82
N LYS A 64 19.75 -4.22 0.35
CA LYS A 64 19.63 -5.61 -0.07
C LYS A 64 19.33 -6.48 1.16
N LYS A 65 18.24 -7.22 1.07
CA LYS A 65 17.79 -8.13 2.12
C LYS A 65 18.28 -9.55 1.85
N GLU A 66 18.45 -10.32 2.90
CA GLU A 66 18.74 -11.75 2.79
C GLU A 66 17.50 -12.50 2.29
N ARG A 67 17.72 -13.53 1.48
CA ARG A 67 16.67 -14.43 1.04
C ARG A 67 16.30 -15.37 2.17
N LEU A 68 15.06 -15.26 2.67
CA LEU A 68 14.58 -16.08 3.79
C LEU A 68 14.10 -17.47 3.35
N ILE A 69 13.68 -17.61 2.11
CA ILE A 69 13.00 -18.80 1.57
C ILE A 69 13.87 -19.42 0.48
N GLY A 70 14.18 -20.72 0.60
CA GLY A 70 15.07 -21.44 -0.30
C GLY A 70 14.42 -21.95 -1.60
N PHE A 71 13.13 -21.73 -1.81
CA PHE A 71 12.41 -22.14 -3.00
C PHE A 71 11.73 -20.94 -3.68
N GLU A 72 11.14 -21.13 -4.87
CA GLU A 72 10.42 -20.09 -5.59
C GLU A 72 9.04 -19.85 -4.96
N TYR A 73 8.70 -18.58 -4.74
CA TYR A 73 7.47 -18.21 -4.03
C TYR A 73 6.88 -16.89 -4.50
N GLY A 74 5.56 -16.79 -4.31
CA GLY A 74 4.83 -15.53 -4.37
C GLY A 74 4.49 -15.06 -2.96
N VAL A 75 4.23 -13.76 -2.80
CA VAL A 75 3.89 -13.17 -1.51
C VAL A 75 2.49 -12.58 -1.55
N PHE A 76 1.63 -12.99 -0.63
CA PHE A 76 0.41 -12.26 -0.31
C PHE A 76 0.70 -11.30 0.85
N VAL A 77 0.57 -10.01 0.59
CA VAL A 77 0.69 -8.96 1.62
C VAL A 77 -0.65 -8.84 2.33
N ASP A 78 -0.71 -9.37 3.53
CA ASP A 78 -1.92 -9.33 4.37
C ASP A 78 -2.04 -7.97 5.06
N ASP A 79 -3.02 -7.19 4.65
CA ASP A 79 -3.37 -5.91 5.26
C ASP A 79 -4.51 -6.03 6.30
N THR A 80 -4.74 -7.24 6.81
CA THR A 80 -5.67 -7.54 7.91
C THR A 80 -7.08 -6.96 7.73
N ILE A 81 -7.62 -6.99 6.49
CA ILE A 81 -8.88 -6.33 6.10
C ILE A 81 -10.03 -6.65 7.07
N PHE A 82 -10.14 -7.90 7.54
CA PHE A 82 -11.24 -8.32 8.40
C PHE A 82 -10.90 -8.45 9.88
N THR A 83 -9.61 -8.38 10.22
CA THR A 83 -9.12 -8.63 11.59
C THR A 83 -8.62 -7.37 12.27
N SER A 84 -8.32 -6.33 11.50
CA SER A 84 -7.85 -5.06 12.06
C SER A 84 -8.86 -4.46 13.04
N PRO A 85 -8.43 -4.03 14.24
CA PRO A 85 -9.24 -3.26 15.15
C PRO A 85 -9.85 -2.01 14.51
N ASP A 86 -9.10 -1.35 13.63
CA ASP A 86 -9.56 -0.17 12.89
C ASP A 86 -10.79 -0.46 12.04
N TYR A 87 -10.89 -1.69 11.52
CA TYR A 87 -12.05 -2.12 10.75
C TYR A 87 -13.29 -2.27 11.63
N SER A 88 -13.14 -2.81 12.83
CA SER A 88 -14.24 -2.99 13.78
C SER A 88 -14.70 -1.68 14.40
N MET A 89 -13.78 -0.75 14.67
CA MET A 89 -14.10 0.58 15.22
C MET A 89 -14.88 1.45 14.24
N ASN A 90 -14.58 1.33 12.95
CA ASN A 90 -15.22 2.17 11.92
C ASN A 90 -16.55 1.62 11.42
N HIS A 91 -16.92 0.38 11.73
CA HIS A 91 -18.00 -0.30 11.00
C HIS A 91 -19.03 -1.07 11.83
N GLY A 92 -18.95 -1.10 13.16
CA GLY A 92 -20.03 -1.48 14.10
C GLY A 92 -20.75 -2.84 13.95
N ASP A 93 -20.69 -3.50 12.82
CA ASP A 93 -21.48 -4.71 12.51
C ASP A 93 -20.66 -5.99 12.65
N LYS A 94 -20.84 -6.66 13.78
CA LYS A 94 -20.17 -7.93 14.08
C LYS A 94 -20.63 -9.09 13.17
N ASN A 95 -21.87 -9.08 12.66
CA ASN A 95 -22.42 -10.15 11.83
C ASN A 95 -21.93 -10.08 10.38
N TYR A 96 -21.70 -8.88 9.86
CA TYR A 96 -21.08 -8.67 8.55
C TYR A 96 -19.69 -9.34 8.50
N ARG A 97 -19.01 -9.42 9.63
CA ARG A 97 -17.63 -9.90 9.76
C ARG A 97 -17.52 -11.41 9.49
N SER A 98 -18.36 -12.25 10.13
CA SER A 98 -18.14 -13.71 10.12
C SER A 98 -18.39 -14.38 8.78
N ASN A 99 -19.48 -14.05 8.10
CA ASN A 99 -19.85 -14.67 6.83
C ASN A 99 -18.95 -14.20 5.68
N ASN A 100 -18.60 -12.92 5.67
CA ASN A 100 -17.73 -12.37 4.66
C ASN A 100 -16.28 -12.83 4.79
N ILE A 101 -15.78 -13.07 6.00
CA ILE A 101 -14.44 -13.65 6.20
C ILE A 101 -14.33 -15.02 5.58
N LYS A 102 -15.29 -15.91 5.82
CA LYS A 102 -15.25 -17.29 5.24
C LYS A 102 -15.24 -17.25 3.72
N LYS A 103 -16.12 -16.44 3.14
CA LYS A 103 -16.20 -16.31 1.67
C LYS A 103 -14.89 -15.74 1.11
N TYR A 104 -14.41 -14.64 1.69
CA TYR A 104 -13.17 -13.98 1.28
C TYR A 104 -11.98 -14.94 1.33
N VAL A 105 -11.80 -15.64 2.45
CA VAL A 105 -10.71 -16.60 2.63
C VAL A 105 -10.82 -17.75 1.62
N GLY A 106 -12.03 -18.25 1.36
CA GLY A 106 -12.24 -19.27 0.33
C GLY A 106 -11.86 -18.79 -1.07
N ASN A 107 -12.24 -17.57 -1.44
CA ASN A 107 -11.86 -16.94 -2.71
C ASN A 107 -10.34 -16.79 -2.81
N LEU A 108 -9.68 -16.33 -1.74
CA LEU A 108 -8.22 -16.20 -1.69
C LEU A 108 -7.52 -17.55 -1.84
N GLN A 109 -7.96 -18.58 -1.12
CA GLN A 109 -7.35 -19.91 -1.20
C GLN A 109 -7.44 -20.46 -2.63
N SER A 110 -8.62 -20.34 -3.27
CA SER A 110 -8.81 -20.77 -4.67
C SER A 110 -7.91 -19.97 -5.63
N PHE A 111 -7.76 -18.67 -5.39
CA PHE A 111 -6.87 -17.82 -6.18
C PHE A 111 -5.40 -18.17 -5.98
N PHE A 112 -4.98 -18.47 -4.75
CA PHE A 112 -3.62 -18.92 -4.45
C PHE A 112 -3.31 -20.26 -5.13
N ASP A 113 -4.22 -21.24 -5.06
CA ASP A 113 -4.07 -22.53 -5.74
C ASP A 113 -3.83 -22.35 -7.25
N LEU A 114 -4.57 -21.42 -7.87
CA LEU A 114 -4.40 -21.11 -9.28
C LEU A 114 -3.02 -20.49 -9.58
N ILE A 115 -2.60 -19.48 -8.81
CA ILE A 115 -1.31 -18.82 -9.01
C ILE A 115 -0.16 -19.81 -8.77
N GLU A 116 -0.23 -20.62 -7.72
CA GLU A 116 0.77 -21.65 -7.43
C GLU A 116 0.92 -22.64 -8.57
N LYS A 117 -0.21 -23.12 -9.11
CA LYS A 117 -0.21 -24.02 -10.27
C LYS A 117 0.32 -23.35 -11.54
N LYS A 118 -0.11 -22.12 -11.82
CA LYS A 118 0.24 -21.38 -13.05
C LYS A 118 1.72 -21.02 -13.09
N MET A 119 2.28 -20.62 -11.95
CA MET A 119 3.65 -20.12 -11.85
C MET A 119 4.64 -21.15 -11.29
N ASN A 120 4.17 -22.36 -10.92
CA ASN A 120 4.96 -23.42 -10.28
C ASN A 120 5.75 -22.91 -9.05
N LEU A 121 5.06 -22.26 -8.13
CA LEU A 121 5.63 -21.67 -6.91
C LEU A 121 4.70 -21.91 -5.71
N LYS A 122 5.11 -21.51 -4.51
CA LYS A 122 4.27 -21.50 -3.31
C LYS A 122 3.92 -20.09 -2.90
N ILE A 123 2.73 -19.87 -2.36
CA ILE A 123 2.34 -18.58 -1.77
C ILE A 123 2.72 -18.55 -0.29
N ILE A 124 3.40 -17.49 0.11
CA ILE A 124 3.72 -17.14 1.50
C ILE A 124 2.90 -15.92 1.88
N VAL A 125 2.31 -15.93 3.05
CA VAL A 125 1.56 -14.78 3.59
C VAL A 125 2.50 -13.92 4.42
N ALA A 126 2.73 -12.70 3.96
CA ALA A 126 3.48 -11.70 4.71
C ALA A 126 2.51 -10.93 5.61
N ALA A 127 2.50 -11.22 6.89
CA ALA A 127 1.61 -10.58 7.86
C ALA A 127 2.34 -9.51 8.70
N SER A 128 1.61 -8.44 9.02
CA SER A 128 2.11 -7.45 9.97
C SER A 128 2.10 -8.03 11.40
N GLY A 129 3.04 -7.60 12.25
CA GLY A 129 3.03 -8.00 13.66
C GLY A 129 1.90 -7.38 14.50
N LYS A 130 1.04 -6.56 13.88
CA LYS A 130 -0.08 -5.91 14.57
C LYS A 130 -1.21 -6.86 14.95
N TYR A 131 -1.31 -7.98 14.24
CA TYR A 131 -2.31 -9.00 14.51
C TYR A 131 -1.70 -10.37 14.28
N ILE A 132 -1.73 -11.21 15.29
CA ILE A 132 -1.30 -12.62 15.23
C ILE A 132 -2.55 -13.47 15.15
N TYR A 133 -2.59 -14.38 14.19
CA TYR A 133 -3.73 -15.27 13.99
C TYR A 133 -3.68 -16.44 14.98
N ASP A 134 -4.73 -16.60 15.79
CA ASP A 134 -4.89 -17.78 16.65
C ASP A 134 -5.00 -19.07 15.83
N LYS A 135 -5.64 -18.96 14.67
CA LYS A 135 -5.76 -20.03 13.68
C LYS A 135 -5.47 -19.47 12.30
N ASN A 136 -4.53 -20.11 11.61
CA ASN A 136 -4.16 -19.72 10.26
C ASN A 136 -5.36 -19.83 9.29
N PRO A 137 -5.88 -18.72 8.73
CA PRO A 137 -7.04 -18.78 7.86
C PRO A 137 -6.69 -19.11 6.41
N TYR A 138 -5.42 -18.94 6.00
CA TYR A 138 -5.02 -18.95 4.59
C TYR A 138 -4.61 -20.32 4.07
N ASN A 139 -4.40 -21.30 4.95
CA ASN A 139 -3.83 -22.61 4.61
C ASN A 139 -2.49 -22.46 3.82
N ARG A 140 -1.72 -21.46 4.17
CA ARG A 140 -0.39 -21.12 3.62
C ARG A 140 0.50 -20.70 4.78
N GLU A 141 1.81 -20.83 4.61
CA GLU A 141 2.77 -20.35 5.61
C GLU A 141 2.61 -18.85 5.85
N ILE A 142 2.54 -18.44 7.12
CA ILE A 142 2.48 -17.02 7.52
C ILE A 142 3.81 -16.64 8.15
N ILE A 143 4.43 -15.60 7.61
CA ILE A 143 5.66 -15.03 8.16
C ILE A 143 5.36 -13.59 8.58
N TYR A 144 5.63 -13.31 9.85
CA TYR A 144 5.36 -12.02 10.46
C TYR A 144 6.57 -11.09 10.39
N GLN A 145 6.32 -9.78 10.21
CA GLN A 145 7.32 -8.70 10.33
C GLN A 145 8.52 -8.83 9.38
N LYS A 146 8.38 -9.60 8.28
CA LYS A 146 9.42 -9.83 7.27
C LYS A 146 8.94 -9.47 5.86
N THR A 147 8.01 -8.53 5.78
CA THR A 147 7.36 -8.19 4.50
C THR A 147 8.36 -7.67 3.46
N ALA A 148 9.31 -6.83 3.85
CA ALA A 148 10.29 -6.27 2.92
C ALA A 148 11.24 -7.34 2.37
N GLU A 149 11.75 -8.21 3.24
CA GLU A 149 12.61 -9.34 2.88
C GLU A 149 11.89 -10.31 1.93
N LEU A 150 10.63 -10.61 2.24
CA LEU A 150 9.81 -11.50 1.39
C LEU A 150 9.54 -10.87 0.02
N ILE A 151 9.13 -9.60 -0.04
CA ILE A 151 8.82 -8.92 -1.31
C ILE A 151 10.05 -8.86 -2.22
N GLN A 152 11.23 -8.59 -1.65
CA GLN A 152 12.43 -8.41 -2.47
C GLN A 152 12.82 -9.66 -3.27
N HIS A 153 12.50 -10.84 -2.77
CA HIS A 153 12.88 -12.12 -3.39
C HIS A 153 11.72 -12.91 -3.99
N ALA A 154 10.50 -12.42 -3.88
CA ALA A 154 9.32 -13.08 -4.44
C ALA A 154 9.27 -12.95 -5.97
N ASN A 155 8.59 -13.91 -6.62
CA ASN A 155 8.33 -13.91 -8.05
C ASN A 155 7.08 -13.10 -8.42
N VAL A 156 6.11 -13.04 -7.51
CA VAL A 156 4.87 -12.27 -7.68
C VAL A 156 4.40 -11.75 -6.32
N ILE A 157 3.85 -10.55 -6.31
CA ILE A 157 3.27 -9.94 -5.12
C ILE A 157 1.77 -9.82 -5.31
N ILE A 158 1.02 -10.23 -4.31
CA ILE A 158 -0.44 -10.17 -4.28
C ILE A 158 -0.86 -9.32 -3.10
N GLY A 159 -1.80 -8.42 -3.28
CA GLY A 159 -2.28 -7.57 -2.17
C GLY A 159 -3.45 -6.69 -2.57
N HIS A 160 -3.90 -5.85 -1.66
CA HIS A 160 -5.01 -4.91 -1.90
C HIS A 160 -4.48 -3.51 -2.20
N ASN A 161 -4.27 -2.70 -1.16
CA ASN A 161 -3.70 -1.37 -1.27
C ASN A 161 -2.79 -1.04 -0.07
N SER A 162 -2.04 -2.03 0.37
CA SER A 162 -1.02 -1.84 1.40
C SER A 162 0.12 -0.96 0.87
N SER A 163 0.67 -0.10 1.71
CA SER A 163 1.87 0.69 1.38
C SER A 163 3.08 -0.20 1.07
N ALA A 164 3.11 -1.42 1.59
CA ALA A 164 4.15 -2.40 1.27
C ALA A 164 4.21 -2.76 -0.24
N LEU A 165 3.11 -2.55 -1.00
CA LEU A 165 3.13 -2.73 -2.45
C LEU A 165 4.06 -1.72 -3.15
N ASN A 166 4.33 -0.57 -2.53
CA ASN A 166 5.32 0.38 -3.04
C ASN A 166 6.70 -0.28 -3.14
N GLN A 167 7.05 -1.11 -2.15
CA GLN A 167 8.29 -1.89 -2.18
C GLN A 167 8.32 -2.89 -3.35
N ALA A 168 7.19 -3.51 -3.67
CA ALA A 168 7.08 -4.41 -4.82
C ALA A 168 7.34 -3.67 -6.14
N ILE A 169 6.73 -2.51 -6.33
CA ILE A 169 6.90 -1.69 -7.54
C ILE A 169 8.35 -1.23 -7.68
N VAL A 170 8.96 -0.75 -6.61
CA VAL A 170 10.36 -0.29 -6.64
C VAL A 170 11.33 -1.42 -6.96
N ASN A 171 11.04 -2.64 -6.49
CA ASN A 171 11.82 -3.84 -6.83
C ASN A 171 11.40 -4.45 -8.19
N LYS A 172 10.56 -3.77 -8.97
CA LYS A 172 10.08 -4.22 -10.28
C LYS A 172 9.48 -5.62 -10.25
N LYS A 173 8.72 -5.92 -9.17
CA LYS A 173 8.06 -7.22 -9.01
C LYS A 173 6.70 -7.22 -9.68
N PRO A 174 6.31 -8.29 -10.40
CA PRO A 174 4.94 -8.49 -10.84
C PRO A 174 3.99 -8.34 -9.65
N THR A 175 3.02 -7.44 -9.75
CA THR A 175 2.15 -7.09 -8.64
C THR A 175 0.70 -7.22 -9.03
N LEU A 176 -0.03 -8.08 -8.34
CA LEU A 176 -1.47 -8.29 -8.51
C LEU A 176 -2.22 -7.56 -7.39
N MET A 177 -2.93 -6.51 -7.75
CA MET A 177 -3.88 -5.88 -6.84
C MET A 177 -5.23 -6.57 -6.98
N ILE A 178 -5.75 -7.10 -5.86
CA ILE A 178 -6.94 -7.95 -5.86
C ILE A 178 -8.09 -7.36 -5.03
N PHE A 179 -9.30 -7.77 -5.37
CA PHE A 179 -10.51 -7.55 -4.58
C PHE A 179 -11.55 -8.63 -4.88
N ASP A 180 -12.60 -8.70 -4.05
CA ASP A 180 -13.78 -9.54 -4.30
C ASP A 180 -15.08 -8.84 -3.87
N SER A 181 -16.22 -9.53 -3.95
CA SER A 181 -17.52 -8.97 -3.59
C SER A 181 -17.65 -8.66 -2.10
N THR A 182 -16.89 -9.34 -1.24
CA THR A 182 -16.96 -9.21 0.22
C THR A 182 -16.30 -7.93 0.73
N ILE A 183 -15.39 -7.35 -0.06
CA ILE A 183 -14.68 -6.12 0.29
C ILE A 183 -15.63 -4.93 0.14
N LYS A 184 -15.69 -4.07 1.16
CA LYS A 184 -16.55 -2.88 1.15
C LYS A 184 -16.22 -1.93 0.02
N LYS A 185 -17.26 -1.21 -0.45
CA LYS A 185 -17.18 -0.27 -1.58
C LYS A 185 -16.04 0.74 -1.40
N GLU A 186 -15.89 1.31 -0.21
CA GLU A 186 -14.86 2.31 0.09
C GLU A 186 -13.44 1.75 -0.07
N LYS A 187 -13.22 0.50 0.37
CA LYS A 187 -11.94 -0.17 0.21
C LYS A 187 -11.67 -0.53 -1.26
N LYS A 188 -12.69 -1.02 -1.99
CA LYS A 188 -12.59 -1.26 -3.44
C LYS A 188 -12.20 0.01 -4.19
N MET A 189 -12.82 1.13 -3.86
CA MET A 189 -12.48 2.42 -4.47
C MET A 189 -11.03 2.83 -4.19
N LYS A 190 -10.53 2.60 -2.97
CA LYS A 190 -9.11 2.83 -2.66
C LYS A 190 -8.20 1.92 -3.47
N ILE A 191 -8.56 0.64 -3.63
CA ILE A 191 -7.81 -0.31 -4.47
C ILE A 191 -7.75 0.20 -5.92
N HIS A 192 -8.88 0.57 -6.51
CA HIS A 192 -8.93 1.12 -7.87
C HIS A 192 -8.15 2.44 -8.01
N TYR A 193 -8.21 3.31 -7.01
CA TYR A 193 -7.45 4.55 -7.02
C TYR A 193 -5.94 4.27 -7.00
N VAL A 194 -5.47 3.44 -6.06
CA VAL A 194 -4.06 3.11 -5.95
C VAL A 194 -3.57 2.34 -7.18
N SER A 195 -4.37 1.42 -7.71
CA SER A 195 -4.03 0.63 -8.89
C SER A 195 -3.85 1.51 -10.14
N LYS A 196 -4.73 2.50 -10.35
CA LYS A 196 -4.57 3.48 -11.43
C LYS A 196 -3.27 4.26 -11.27
N TYR A 197 -2.93 4.60 -10.03
CA TYR A 197 -1.74 5.35 -9.69
C TYR A 197 -0.45 4.54 -9.96
N LEU A 198 -0.49 3.26 -9.68
CA LEU A 198 0.62 2.33 -9.89
C LEU A 198 0.63 1.70 -11.30
N ASN A 199 -0.30 2.13 -12.17
CA ASN A 199 -0.49 1.54 -13.50
C ASN A 199 -0.73 0.01 -13.47
N ILE A 200 -1.48 -0.46 -12.48
CA ILE A 200 -1.86 -1.86 -12.28
C ILE A 200 -3.37 -1.98 -12.48
N ARG A 201 -3.85 -2.97 -13.22
CA ARG A 201 -5.28 -3.27 -13.33
C ARG A 201 -5.71 -4.18 -12.18
N PRO A 202 -6.60 -3.76 -11.27
CA PRO A 202 -7.02 -4.61 -10.16
C PRO A 202 -7.89 -5.77 -10.65
N LEU A 203 -7.68 -6.97 -10.10
CA LEU A 203 -8.39 -8.18 -10.43
C LEU A 203 -9.51 -8.46 -9.42
N ASN A 204 -10.71 -8.75 -9.93
CA ASN A 204 -11.76 -9.35 -9.12
C ASN A 204 -11.53 -10.86 -9.06
N ILE A 205 -11.07 -11.39 -7.91
CA ILE A 205 -10.73 -12.82 -7.77
C ILE A 205 -11.91 -13.79 -7.86
N GLU A 206 -13.15 -13.29 -7.89
CA GLU A 206 -14.35 -14.10 -8.16
C GLU A 206 -14.67 -14.17 -9.65
N ASN A 207 -14.22 -13.21 -10.44
CA ASN A 207 -14.59 -13.11 -11.85
C ASN A 207 -13.50 -12.34 -12.61
N TYR A 208 -12.54 -13.05 -13.15
CA TYR A 208 -11.48 -12.53 -14.02
C TYR A 208 -11.25 -13.49 -15.18
N SER A 209 -10.74 -13.00 -16.29
CA SER A 209 -10.30 -13.83 -17.41
C SER A 209 -8.82 -14.21 -17.26
N GLU A 210 -8.43 -15.34 -17.85
CA GLU A 210 -7.00 -15.72 -17.90
C GLU A 210 -6.16 -14.64 -18.58
N LYS A 211 -6.70 -13.98 -19.61
CA LYS A 211 -6.04 -12.88 -20.30
C LYS A 211 -5.75 -11.72 -19.34
N GLU A 212 -6.71 -11.32 -18.51
CA GLU A 212 -6.50 -10.26 -17.51
C GLU A 212 -5.43 -10.62 -16.48
N LEU A 213 -5.40 -11.88 -16.07
CA LEU A 213 -4.37 -12.37 -15.16
C LEU A 213 -2.99 -12.34 -15.83
N ASP A 214 -2.88 -12.81 -17.07
CA ASP A 214 -1.64 -12.85 -17.82
C ASP A 214 -1.10 -11.43 -18.11
N GLU A 215 -1.99 -10.50 -18.50
CA GLU A 215 -1.63 -9.10 -18.69
C GLU A 215 -1.05 -8.50 -17.39
N ASN A 216 -1.64 -8.79 -16.24
CA ASN A 216 -1.12 -8.27 -14.97
C ASN A 216 0.19 -8.94 -14.54
N LEU A 217 0.35 -10.25 -14.77
CA LEU A 217 1.60 -10.95 -14.44
C LEU A 217 2.77 -10.49 -15.32
N ASN A 218 2.47 -10.10 -16.57
CA ASN A 218 3.47 -9.63 -17.53
C ASN A 218 3.68 -8.11 -17.48
N ASN A 219 2.85 -7.36 -16.77
CA ASN A 219 2.89 -5.90 -16.70
C ASN A 219 3.99 -5.40 -15.76
N ILE A 220 5.24 -5.68 -16.13
CA ILE A 220 6.42 -5.09 -15.47
C ILE A 220 6.81 -3.76 -16.17
N ASN A 221 6.08 -3.39 -17.23
CA ASN A 221 6.62 -2.62 -18.36
C ASN A 221 6.76 -1.11 -18.18
N ASP A 222 6.22 -0.48 -17.12
CA ASP A 222 6.41 0.97 -16.95
C ASP A 222 6.63 1.39 -15.48
N THR A 223 7.23 0.49 -14.71
CA THR A 223 7.56 0.78 -13.30
C THR A 223 8.53 1.96 -13.16
N ASP A 224 9.40 2.19 -14.15
CA ASP A 224 10.38 3.27 -14.09
C ASP A 224 9.72 4.65 -14.13
N SER A 225 8.69 4.86 -14.96
CA SER A 225 7.94 6.12 -14.99
C SER A 225 7.12 6.31 -13.70
N VAL A 226 6.50 5.24 -13.20
CA VAL A 226 5.76 5.24 -11.92
C VAL A 226 6.70 5.53 -10.75
N ILE A 227 7.85 4.86 -10.70
CA ILE A 227 8.87 5.07 -9.66
C ILE A 227 9.35 6.53 -9.69
N LYS A 228 9.73 7.04 -10.86
CA LYS A 228 10.20 8.41 -11.03
C LYS A 228 9.14 9.43 -10.62
N LYS A 229 7.90 9.23 -11.05
CA LYS A 229 6.81 10.19 -10.82
C LYS A 229 6.33 10.22 -9.36
N TYR A 230 6.30 9.07 -8.69
CA TYR A 230 5.60 8.95 -7.43
C TYR A 230 6.49 8.67 -6.22
N PHE A 231 7.66 8.11 -6.43
CA PHE A 231 8.54 7.72 -5.33
C PHE A 231 9.85 8.51 -5.29
N LEU A 232 10.34 8.94 -6.45
CA LEU A 232 11.65 9.57 -6.60
C LEU A 232 11.60 10.96 -7.21
N GLU A 233 10.44 11.62 -7.28
CA GLU A 233 10.38 12.96 -7.82
C GLU A 233 11.30 13.88 -7.00
N ASN A 234 12.34 14.38 -7.65
CA ASN A 234 13.40 15.22 -7.06
C ASN A 234 14.36 14.53 -6.07
N ILE A 235 14.40 13.21 -6.02
CA ILE A 235 15.40 12.49 -5.24
C ILE A 235 16.34 11.80 -6.24
N GLU A 236 17.58 12.24 -6.28
CA GLU A 236 18.62 11.54 -7.03
C GLU A 236 18.74 10.13 -6.49
N LYS A 237 18.70 9.13 -7.39
CA LYS A 237 18.89 7.70 -7.06
C LYS A 237 20.15 7.43 -6.24
N ASP A 238 21.11 8.35 -6.31
CA ASP A 238 22.43 8.26 -5.68
C ASP A 238 22.50 8.90 -4.28
N SER A 239 21.40 9.49 -3.77
CA SER A 239 21.38 9.86 -2.37
C SER A 239 21.23 8.60 -1.53
N ALA A 240 22.34 8.05 -1.06
CA ALA A 240 22.41 6.91 -0.15
C ALA A 240 21.70 7.14 1.20
N LEU A 241 20.98 8.26 1.33
CA LEU A 241 20.36 8.68 2.57
C LEU A 241 18.94 8.13 2.69
N THR A 242 18.66 7.56 3.83
CA THR A 242 17.31 7.20 4.23
C THR A 242 16.44 8.44 4.46
N SER A 243 15.13 8.27 4.43
CA SER A 243 14.18 9.35 4.76
C SER A 243 14.46 9.98 6.12
N TYR A 244 14.86 9.17 7.09
CA TYR A 244 15.19 9.62 8.45
C TYR A 244 16.45 10.48 8.48
N GLU A 245 17.50 10.11 7.75
CA GLU A 245 18.73 10.90 7.65
C GLU A 245 18.50 12.24 6.96
N ILE A 246 17.66 12.26 5.91
CA ILE A 246 17.29 13.52 5.23
C ILE A 246 16.53 14.44 6.19
N ILE A 247 15.56 13.90 6.95
CA ILE A 247 14.81 14.67 7.95
C ILE A 247 15.74 15.17 9.07
N ALA A 248 16.62 14.31 9.59
CA ALA A 248 17.56 14.67 10.64
C ALA A 248 18.51 15.80 10.19
N LYS A 249 19.04 15.72 8.96
CA LYS A 249 19.85 16.81 8.38
C LYS A 249 19.06 18.11 8.32
N LYS A 250 17.79 18.08 7.88
CA LYS A 250 16.94 19.27 7.81
C LYS A 250 16.71 19.89 9.20
N ILE A 251 16.41 19.06 10.21
CA ILE A 251 16.20 19.52 11.59
C ILE A 251 17.45 20.22 12.11
N ASN A 252 18.64 19.65 11.87
CA ASN A 252 19.91 20.23 12.32
C ASN A 252 20.24 21.60 11.66
N THR A 253 19.58 21.95 10.55
CA THR A 253 19.73 23.27 9.91
C THR A 253 18.72 24.30 10.43
N ILE A 254 17.78 23.90 11.28
CA ILE A 254 16.78 24.81 11.84
C ILE A 254 17.35 25.43 13.11
N GLU A 255 17.59 26.73 13.08
CA GLU A 255 17.84 27.49 14.30
C GLU A 255 16.54 27.59 15.09
N PHE A 256 16.47 26.91 16.21
CA PHE A 256 15.35 27.05 17.16
C PHE A 256 15.48 28.46 17.81
N ARG A 257 14.65 29.37 17.33
CA ARG A 257 14.47 30.69 17.92
C ARG A 257 13.44 30.67 19.03
#